data_9d31898473331f35161f9cbab3815ffb
#
_entry.id   9d31898473331f35161f9cbab3815ffb
#
_cell.length_a   1.000
_cell.length_b   1.000
_cell.length_c   1.000
_cell.angle_alpha   90.00
_cell.angle_beta   90.00
_cell.angle_gamma   90.00
#
_symmetry.space_group_name_H-M   'P 1'
#
loop_
_entity.id
_entity.type
_entity.pdbx_description
1 polymer ?
#
loop_
_entity_poly.entity_id
_entity_poly.type
_entity_poly.pdbx_seq_one_letter_code
_entity_poly.pdbx_strand_id
1 'polypeptide(L)'
;MCNQFQLPTLADIKKYLVNDLNLPLIEPDKNLPQNQAVFPKGSASVLLYQNDQLQLQAKAWGYPSPFDHQKVLFNARVERFFEQKKSMWDSSFAKYRCIIIASQFFESSHETYVANNNHEYHERYYFQTANEPLTLIAGIYQKDHFSMVTTQPSAEYAKVHDRMPLVIKPSELRQWLFQDFSSLVDRSQFQLTSAKLPQRQ
;
A
#
# COMPACT_ATOMS: atom_id res chain seq x y z
N MET A 1 10.23 3.70 -5.74
CA MET A 1 8.99 3.75 -4.89
C MET A 1 7.96 2.81 -5.48
N CYS A 2 7.31 2.03 -4.62
CA CYS A 2 6.32 1.03 -5.02
C CYS A 2 5.28 1.61 -5.99
N ASN A 3 5.13 0.98 -7.13
CA ASN A 3 4.20 1.36 -8.20
C ASN A 3 3.36 0.18 -8.70
N GLN A 4 3.38 -0.95 -7.99
CA GLN A 4 2.57 -2.12 -8.30
C GLN A 4 2.31 -2.94 -7.04
N PHE A 5 1.08 -3.40 -6.88
CA PHE A 5 0.73 -4.44 -5.91
C PHE A 5 -0.30 -5.40 -6.51
N GLN A 6 -0.40 -6.59 -5.92
CA GLN A 6 -1.39 -7.61 -6.31
C GLN A 6 -2.56 -7.57 -5.34
N LEU A 7 -3.73 -7.26 -5.84
CA LEU A 7 -4.98 -7.30 -5.10
C LEU A 7 -5.45 -8.76 -4.95
N PRO A 8 -5.72 -9.25 -3.72
CA PRO A 8 -6.26 -10.60 -3.51
C PRO A 8 -7.71 -10.73 -3.94
N THR A 9 -8.27 -11.92 -3.87
CA THR A 9 -9.72 -12.13 -4.07
C THR A 9 -10.51 -11.55 -2.91
N LEU A 10 -11.79 -11.19 -3.13
CA LEU A 10 -12.68 -10.75 -2.05
C LEU A 10 -12.89 -11.87 -1.01
N ALA A 11 -12.86 -13.12 -1.45
CA ALA A 11 -12.96 -14.28 -0.56
C ALA A 11 -11.76 -14.37 0.40
N ASP A 12 -10.52 -14.15 -0.10
CA ASP A 12 -9.32 -14.15 0.72
C ASP A 12 -9.32 -12.97 1.69
N ILE A 13 -9.71 -11.77 1.21
CA ILE A 13 -9.85 -10.58 2.07
C ILE A 13 -10.86 -10.85 3.20
N LYS A 14 -12.04 -11.36 2.86
CA LYS A 14 -13.09 -11.65 3.83
C LYS A 14 -12.64 -12.72 4.84
N LYS A 15 -12.04 -13.81 4.35
CA LYS A 15 -11.46 -14.85 5.23
C LYS A 15 -10.48 -14.24 6.22
N TYR A 16 -9.51 -13.48 5.72
CA TYR A 16 -8.48 -12.88 6.56
C TYR A 16 -9.05 -11.90 7.58
N LEU A 17 -9.86 -10.93 7.15
CA LEU A 17 -10.39 -9.92 8.06
C LEU A 17 -11.40 -10.50 9.07
N VAL A 18 -12.33 -11.33 8.60
CA VAL A 18 -13.45 -11.81 9.44
C VAL A 18 -13.06 -13.04 10.24
N ASN A 19 -12.46 -14.06 9.60
CA ASN A 19 -12.20 -15.34 10.26
C ASN A 19 -10.89 -15.33 11.04
N ASP A 20 -9.82 -14.77 10.43
CA ASP A 20 -8.50 -14.84 11.06
C ASP A 20 -8.28 -13.68 12.05
N LEU A 21 -8.76 -12.46 11.72
CA LEU A 21 -8.61 -11.26 12.57
C LEU A 21 -9.86 -10.92 13.41
N ASN A 22 -10.97 -11.63 13.23
CA ASN A 22 -12.25 -11.39 13.92
C ASN A 22 -12.73 -9.94 13.85
N LEU A 23 -12.63 -9.32 12.66
CA LEU A 23 -13.04 -7.94 12.41
C LEU A 23 -14.46 -7.89 11.80
N PRO A 24 -15.35 -7.01 12.27
CA PRO A 24 -16.70 -6.86 11.73
C PRO A 24 -16.65 -6.13 10.38
N LEU A 25 -16.57 -6.88 9.29
CA LEU A 25 -16.60 -6.34 7.93
C LEU A 25 -18.02 -6.37 7.36
N ILE A 26 -18.49 -5.25 6.80
CA ILE A 26 -19.70 -5.24 5.97
C ILE A 26 -19.48 -6.16 4.76
N GLU A 27 -20.53 -6.91 4.38
CA GLU A 27 -20.47 -7.76 3.19
C GLU A 27 -20.06 -6.95 1.95
N PRO A 28 -18.93 -7.28 1.31
CA PRO A 28 -18.44 -6.52 0.17
C PRO A 28 -19.33 -6.67 -1.07
N ASP A 29 -19.45 -5.60 -1.86
CA ASP A 29 -20.02 -5.70 -3.21
C ASP A 29 -19.14 -6.61 -4.07
N LYS A 30 -19.77 -7.58 -4.75
CA LYS A 30 -19.09 -8.56 -5.62
C LYS A 30 -18.40 -7.93 -6.82
N ASN A 31 -18.81 -6.72 -7.22
CA ASN A 31 -18.23 -5.97 -8.34
C ASN A 31 -16.98 -5.16 -7.95
N LEU A 32 -16.56 -5.20 -6.69
CA LEU A 32 -15.33 -4.54 -6.28
C LEU A 32 -14.11 -5.11 -7.01
N PRO A 33 -13.10 -4.28 -7.34
CA PRO A 33 -11.83 -4.74 -7.90
C PRO A 33 -11.20 -5.82 -7.01
N GLN A 34 -10.77 -6.93 -7.63
CA GLN A 34 -10.16 -8.07 -6.93
C GLN A 34 -9.28 -8.90 -7.89
N ASN A 35 -8.38 -9.71 -7.33
CA ASN A 35 -7.54 -10.67 -8.05
C ASN A 35 -6.84 -10.09 -9.29
N GLN A 36 -6.25 -8.91 -9.14
CA GLN A 36 -5.58 -8.22 -10.25
C GLN A 36 -4.35 -7.45 -9.80
N ALA A 37 -3.41 -7.26 -10.71
CA ALA A 37 -2.31 -6.32 -10.53
C ALA A 37 -2.84 -4.88 -10.62
N VAL A 38 -2.47 -4.05 -9.64
CA VAL A 38 -2.87 -2.65 -9.58
C VAL A 38 -1.65 -1.77 -9.78
N PHE A 39 -1.79 -0.80 -10.67
CA PHE A 39 -0.80 0.23 -10.99
C PHE A 39 -1.38 1.62 -10.70
N PRO A 40 -0.55 2.68 -10.61
CA PRO A 40 -1.04 4.05 -10.50
C PRO A 40 -2.10 4.38 -11.56
N LYS A 41 -3.15 5.07 -11.16
CA LYS A 41 -4.42 5.34 -11.87
C LYS A 41 -5.38 4.13 -11.94
N GLY A 42 -4.94 2.93 -11.62
CA GLY A 42 -5.82 1.75 -11.52
C GLY A 42 -6.71 1.81 -10.28
N SER A 43 -7.81 1.04 -10.30
CA SER A 43 -8.75 0.94 -9.20
C SER A 43 -8.43 -0.26 -8.31
N ALA A 44 -8.58 -0.08 -7.00
CA ALA A 44 -8.44 -1.13 -6.01
C ALA A 44 -9.51 -1.04 -4.92
N SER A 45 -9.82 -2.18 -4.31
CA SER A 45 -10.62 -2.25 -3.09
C SER A 45 -9.74 -1.89 -1.89
N VAL A 46 -10.07 -0.82 -1.19
CA VAL A 46 -9.38 -0.39 0.03
C VAL A 46 -10.31 -0.50 1.23
N LEU A 47 -9.75 -0.87 2.38
CA LEU A 47 -10.49 -0.99 3.64
C LEU A 47 -10.57 0.36 4.32
N LEU A 48 -11.78 0.80 4.61
CA LEU A 48 -12.12 2.06 5.26
C LEU A 48 -12.89 1.78 6.54
N TYR A 49 -12.85 2.75 7.46
CA TYR A 49 -13.80 2.83 8.56
C TYR A 49 -14.68 4.06 8.38
N GLN A 50 -15.96 3.84 8.16
CA GLN A 50 -16.96 4.88 7.97
C GLN A 50 -18.27 4.44 8.59
N ASN A 51 -19.04 5.37 9.17
CA ASN A 51 -20.33 5.09 9.81
C ASN A 51 -20.24 3.97 10.85
N ASP A 52 -19.17 3.99 11.65
CA ASP A 52 -18.88 2.99 12.70
C ASP A 52 -18.69 1.55 12.21
N GLN A 53 -18.34 1.38 10.94
CA GLN A 53 -18.17 0.06 10.31
C GLN A 53 -16.92 -0.01 9.42
N LEU A 54 -16.33 -1.19 9.36
CA LEU A 54 -15.31 -1.52 8.39
C LEU A 54 -15.95 -1.95 7.07
N GLN A 55 -15.53 -1.34 5.97
CA GLN A 55 -16.06 -1.62 4.64
C GLN A 55 -14.99 -1.52 3.56
N LEU A 56 -15.14 -2.30 2.51
CA LEU A 56 -14.33 -2.18 1.30
C LEU A 56 -14.99 -1.21 0.32
N GLN A 57 -14.19 -0.30 -0.23
CA GLN A 57 -14.63 0.60 -1.29
C GLN A 57 -13.63 0.63 -2.44
N ALA A 58 -14.13 0.70 -3.68
CA ALA A 58 -13.30 0.93 -4.85
C ALA A 58 -12.79 2.37 -4.86
N LYS A 59 -11.48 2.56 -5.04
CA LYS A 59 -10.86 3.87 -5.20
C LYS A 59 -9.72 3.80 -6.22
N ALA A 60 -9.48 4.89 -6.93
CA ALA A 60 -8.38 5.01 -7.88
C ALA A 60 -7.06 5.31 -7.16
N TRP A 61 -5.99 4.62 -7.53
CA TRP A 61 -4.68 4.82 -6.94
C TRP A 61 -3.97 6.07 -7.50
N GLY A 62 -3.86 7.07 -6.67
CA GLY A 62 -3.20 8.33 -6.92
C GLY A 62 -4.15 9.53 -6.90
N TYR A 63 -3.79 10.54 -6.11
CA TYR A 63 -4.48 11.82 -6.09
C TYR A 63 -4.14 12.59 -7.36
N PRO A 64 -5.11 13.29 -7.96
CA PRO A 64 -4.80 14.23 -9.04
C PRO A 64 -3.75 15.24 -8.59
N SER A 65 -2.72 15.44 -9.41
CA SER A 65 -1.70 16.45 -9.11
C SER A 65 -2.28 17.85 -9.23
N PRO A 66 -2.06 18.75 -8.26
CA PRO A 66 -2.51 20.14 -8.36
C PRO A 66 -1.73 20.94 -9.39
N PHE A 67 -0.59 20.43 -9.88
CA PHE A 67 0.30 21.14 -10.82
C PHE A 67 0.26 20.58 -12.23
N ASP A 68 -0.18 19.35 -12.40
CA ASP A 68 -0.18 18.67 -13.71
C ASP A 68 -1.34 17.65 -13.74
N HIS A 69 -2.40 17.97 -14.45
CA HIS A 69 -3.60 17.14 -14.52
C HIS A 69 -3.38 15.76 -15.16
N GLN A 70 -2.27 15.55 -15.86
CA GLN A 70 -1.92 14.24 -16.42
C GLN A 70 -1.22 13.32 -15.38
N LYS A 71 -0.70 13.88 -14.30
CA LYS A 71 0.02 13.16 -13.25
C LYS A 71 -0.85 12.88 -12.04
N VAL A 72 -0.55 11.77 -11.40
CA VAL A 72 -1.13 11.40 -10.11
C VAL A 72 -0.04 11.26 -9.05
N LEU A 73 -0.38 11.63 -7.83
CA LEU A 73 0.47 11.49 -6.66
C LEU A 73 0.02 10.23 -5.92
N PHE A 74 0.67 9.11 -6.22
CA PHE A 74 0.22 7.79 -5.77
C PHE A 74 0.95 7.29 -4.52
N ASN A 75 2.04 7.95 -4.10
CA ASN A 75 2.76 7.68 -2.86
C ASN A 75 2.86 8.95 -2.01
N ALA A 76 2.46 8.86 -0.73
CA ALA A 76 2.55 9.92 0.26
C ALA A 76 3.61 9.58 1.30
N ARG A 77 4.62 10.43 1.49
CA ARG A 77 5.63 10.23 2.54
C ARG A 77 5.00 10.54 3.89
N VAL A 78 5.08 9.62 4.84
CA VAL A 78 4.51 9.79 6.18
C VAL A 78 5.12 10.96 6.94
N GLU A 79 6.40 11.25 6.70
CA GLU A 79 7.14 12.35 7.35
C GLU A 79 6.51 13.72 7.06
N ARG A 80 5.83 13.85 5.88
CA ARG A 80 5.16 15.11 5.51
C ARG A 80 4.08 15.55 6.49
N PHE A 81 3.47 14.62 7.21
CA PHE A 81 2.48 14.93 8.25
C PHE A 81 3.10 15.59 9.48
N PHE A 82 4.36 15.29 9.77
CA PHE A 82 5.07 15.83 10.94
C PHE A 82 5.86 17.11 10.64
N GLU A 83 5.90 17.53 9.38
CA GLU A 83 6.55 18.78 8.99
C GLU A 83 5.65 19.98 9.33
N GLN A 84 6.27 21.12 9.71
CA GLN A 84 5.51 22.36 10.00
C GLN A 84 4.85 22.98 8.76
N LYS A 85 5.33 22.64 7.57
CA LYS A 85 4.81 23.18 6.30
C LYS A 85 3.53 22.47 5.89
N LYS A 86 2.46 23.23 5.68
CA LYS A 86 1.18 22.70 5.17
C LYS A 86 1.37 21.89 3.89
N SER A 87 0.71 20.73 3.86
CA SER A 87 0.73 19.77 2.76
C SER A 87 -0.69 19.44 2.32
N MET A 88 -0.85 19.07 1.05
CA MET A 88 -2.12 18.55 0.53
C MET A 88 -2.56 17.24 1.22
N TRP A 89 -1.65 16.57 1.92
CA TRP A 89 -1.86 15.30 2.60
C TRP A 89 -2.42 15.44 4.02
N ASP A 90 -2.30 16.63 4.65
CA ASP A 90 -2.56 16.83 6.09
C ASP A 90 -3.98 16.41 6.47
N SER A 91 -4.98 16.84 5.71
CA SER A 91 -6.38 16.48 5.96
C SER A 91 -6.60 14.97 5.87
N SER A 92 -5.95 14.32 4.89
CA SER A 92 -6.08 12.88 4.69
C SER A 92 -5.38 12.08 5.79
N PHE A 93 -4.19 12.48 6.20
CA PHE A 93 -3.52 11.86 7.35
C PHE A 93 -4.29 12.04 8.65
N ALA A 94 -4.92 13.21 8.86
CA ALA A 94 -5.66 13.49 10.07
C ALA A 94 -6.99 12.71 10.15
N LYS A 95 -7.71 12.53 9.03
CA LYS A 95 -9.13 12.09 9.06
C LYS A 95 -9.50 10.96 8.09
N TYR A 96 -8.69 10.73 7.07
CA TYR A 96 -9.07 9.86 5.94
C TYR A 96 -7.99 8.80 5.67
N ARG A 97 -7.76 7.98 6.69
CA ARG A 97 -6.81 6.86 6.61
C ARG A 97 -7.54 5.59 6.20
N CYS A 98 -6.85 4.76 5.40
CA CYS A 98 -7.37 3.50 4.91
C CYS A 98 -6.27 2.42 4.94
N ILE A 99 -6.64 1.19 4.64
CA ILE A 99 -5.71 0.08 4.46
C ILE A 99 -5.85 -0.44 3.03
N ILE A 100 -4.72 -0.57 2.36
CA ILE A 100 -4.58 -1.31 1.11
C ILE A 100 -4.26 -2.75 1.50
N ILE A 101 -5.06 -3.70 1.03
CA ILE A 101 -4.86 -5.13 1.28
C ILE A 101 -4.26 -5.75 0.03
N ALA A 102 -3.06 -6.29 0.16
CA ALA A 102 -2.33 -6.88 -0.95
C ALA A 102 -1.88 -8.31 -0.63
N SER A 103 -1.86 -9.22 -1.60
CA SER A 103 -1.15 -10.48 -1.44
C SER A 103 0.37 -10.25 -1.47
N GLN A 104 0.82 -9.33 -2.31
CA GLN A 104 2.21 -8.90 -2.42
C GLN A 104 2.31 -7.54 -3.09
N PHE A 105 3.44 -6.85 -2.90
CA PHE A 105 3.75 -5.62 -3.61
C PHE A 105 5.14 -5.73 -4.26
N PHE A 106 5.40 -4.86 -5.24
CA PHE A 106 6.56 -5.00 -6.11
C PHE A 106 7.42 -3.73 -6.08
N GLU A 107 8.73 -3.94 -6.18
CA GLU A 107 9.69 -2.85 -6.29
C GLU A 107 10.78 -3.17 -7.32
N SER A 108 11.28 -2.14 -7.96
CA SER A 108 12.45 -2.22 -8.83
C SER A 108 13.69 -1.78 -8.07
N SER A 109 14.74 -2.57 -8.15
CA SER A 109 16.04 -2.18 -7.54
C SER A 109 16.79 -1.19 -8.42
N HIS A 110 17.90 -0.68 -7.89
CA HIS A 110 18.84 0.11 -8.67
C HIS A 110 19.71 -0.76 -9.61
N GLU A 111 19.79 -2.06 -9.35
CA GLU A 111 20.51 -3.01 -10.20
C GLU A 111 19.76 -3.24 -11.50
N THR A 112 20.50 -3.31 -12.60
CA THR A 112 19.96 -3.51 -13.94
C THR A 112 20.54 -4.76 -14.59
N TYR A 113 19.87 -5.26 -15.61
CA TYR A 113 20.33 -6.34 -16.49
C TYR A 113 19.92 -6.04 -17.94
N VAL A 114 20.66 -6.62 -18.89
CA VAL A 114 20.31 -6.53 -20.32
C VAL A 114 19.59 -7.81 -20.73
N ALA A 115 18.37 -7.67 -21.27
CA ALA A 115 17.57 -8.78 -21.75
C ALA A 115 17.96 -9.17 -23.19
N ASN A 116 17.40 -10.28 -23.71
CA ASN A 116 17.69 -10.79 -25.05
C ASN A 116 17.33 -9.80 -26.19
N ASN A 117 16.45 -8.86 -25.94
CA ASN A 117 16.08 -7.79 -26.85
C ASN A 117 17.05 -6.59 -26.84
N ASN A 118 18.21 -6.70 -26.18
CA ASN A 118 19.20 -5.66 -25.95
C ASN A 118 18.70 -4.42 -25.20
N HIS A 119 17.56 -4.50 -24.48
CA HIS A 119 17.13 -3.44 -23.60
C HIS A 119 17.58 -3.68 -22.16
N GLU A 120 17.94 -2.60 -21.50
CA GLU A 120 18.27 -2.60 -20.08
C GLU A 120 17.00 -2.48 -19.24
N TYR A 121 16.89 -3.34 -18.23
CA TYR A 121 15.77 -3.38 -17.28
C TYR A 121 16.29 -3.41 -15.86
N HIS A 122 15.56 -2.78 -14.94
CA HIS A 122 15.79 -2.92 -13.51
C HIS A 122 15.41 -4.31 -13.02
N GLU A 123 16.22 -4.86 -12.11
CA GLU A 123 15.85 -6.04 -11.35
C GLU A 123 14.62 -5.76 -10.52
N ARG A 124 13.70 -6.73 -10.42
CA ARG A 124 12.43 -6.58 -9.73
C ARG A 124 12.27 -7.60 -8.62
N TYR A 125 11.70 -7.16 -7.53
CA TYR A 125 11.42 -7.98 -6.36
C TYR A 125 9.94 -7.89 -6.00
N TYR A 126 9.40 -8.98 -5.46
CA TYR A 126 8.16 -8.89 -4.71
C TYR A 126 8.43 -8.94 -3.21
N PHE A 127 7.51 -8.39 -2.43
CA PHE A 127 7.53 -8.35 -0.98
C PHE A 127 6.15 -8.70 -0.42
N GLN A 128 6.15 -9.36 0.73
CA GLN A 128 4.95 -9.62 1.53
C GLN A 128 5.30 -9.62 3.01
N THR A 129 4.31 -9.43 3.87
CA THR A 129 4.52 -9.52 5.32
C THR A 129 4.90 -10.95 5.70
N ALA A 130 5.97 -11.12 6.46
CA ALA A 130 6.41 -12.44 6.91
C ALA A 130 5.35 -13.08 7.83
N ASN A 131 5.04 -14.35 7.60
CA ASN A 131 4.09 -15.15 8.37
C ASN A 131 2.62 -14.66 8.34
N GLU A 132 2.27 -13.77 7.42
CA GLU A 132 0.90 -13.32 7.23
C GLU A 132 0.40 -13.73 5.83
N PRO A 133 -0.87 -14.14 5.69
CA PRO A 133 -1.43 -14.51 4.39
C PRO A 133 -1.60 -13.31 3.46
N LEU A 134 -1.82 -12.12 4.03
CA LEU A 134 -1.97 -10.86 3.29
C LEU A 134 -1.14 -9.76 3.93
N THR A 135 -0.74 -8.80 3.12
CA THR A 135 0.01 -7.62 3.54
C THR A 135 -0.94 -6.44 3.67
N LEU A 136 -0.94 -5.82 4.85
CA LEU A 136 -1.71 -4.61 5.13
C LEU A 136 -0.81 -3.40 4.96
N ILE A 137 -1.14 -2.51 4.04
CA ILE A 137 -0.36 -1.30 3.74
C ILE A 137 -1.17 -0.07 4.12
N ALA A 138 -0.55 0.85 4.83
CA ALA A 138 -1.13 2.13 5.18
C ALA A 138 -1.45 2.93 3.92
N GLY A 139 -2.65 3.47 3.87
CA GLY A 139 -3.11 4.36 2.82
C GLY A 139 -3.83 5.56 3.39
N ILE A 140 -3.91 6.60 2.62
CA ILE A 140 -4.77 7.76 2.87
C ILE A 140 -5.69 7.96 1.66
N TYR A 141 -6.87 8.53 1.88
CA TYR A 141 -7.81 8.74 0.78
C TYR A 141 -8.43 10.13 0.78
N GLN A 142 -8.91 10.54 -0.38
CA GLN A 142 -9.70 11.74 -0.58
C GLN A 142 -10.70 11.48 -1.71
N LYS A 143 -12.00 11.60 -1.42
CA LYS A 143 -13.06 11.27 -2.38
C LYS A 143 -12.86 9.85 -2.97
N ASP A 144 -12.74 9.74 -4.27
CA ASP A 144 -12.61 8.47 -5.00
C ASP A 144 -11.15 8.05 -5.26
N HIS A 145 -10.19 8.73 -4.61
CA HIS A 145 -8.77 8.46 -4.76
C HIS A 145 -8.12 8.04 -3.46
N PHE A 146 -7.10 7.18 -3.56
CA PHE A 146 -6.21 6.87 -2.45
C PHE A 146 -4.74 7.03 -2.84
N SER A 147 -3.86 7.23 -1.85
CA SER A 147 -2.42 7.18 -2.00
C SER A 147 -1.83 6.20 -1.01
N MET A 148 -0.85 5.44 -1.45
CA MET A 148 -0.08 4.55 -0.58
C MET A 148 0.85 5.39 0.30
N VAL A 149 0.87 5.11 1.59
CA VAL A 149 1.80 5.77 2.51
C VAL A 149 3.15 5.06 2.48
N THR A 150 4.23 5.85 2.45
CA THR A 150 5.60 5.33 2.44
C THR A 150 6.40 5.88 3.61
N THR A 151 7.40 5.09 4.05
CA THR A 151 8.32 5.42 5.13
C THR A 151 9.76 5.04 4.77
N GLN A 152 10.70 5.24 5.69
CA GLN A 152 12.07 4.74 5.59
C GLN A 152 12.07 3.21 5.52
N PRO A 153 12.97 2.59 4.75
CA PRO A 153 12.99 1.16 4.57
C PRO A 153 13.51 0.41 5.80
N SER A 154 13.08 -0.83 5.99
CA SER A 154 13.79 -1.78 6.85
C SER A 154 15.14 -2.16 6.23
N ALA A 155 16.03 -2.73 7.04
CA ALA A 155 17.39 -3.10 6.58
C ALA A 155 17.37 -4.02 5.34
N GLU A 156 16.43 -4.98 5.30
CA GLU A 156 16.28 -5.89 4.15
C GLU A 156 15.73 -5.16 2.92
N TYR A 157 14.73 -4.31 3.09
CA TYR A 157 14.15 -3.57 1.97
C TYR A 157 15.13 -2.53 1.39
N ALA A 158 15.98 -1.94 2.23
CA ALA A 158 16.99 -0.96 1.82
C ALA A 158 18.00 -1.50 0.79
N LYS A 159 18.17 -2.82 0.71
CA LYS A 159 18.99 -3.47 -0.34
C LYS A 159 18.38 -3.32 -1.74
N VAL A 160 17.09 -3.04 -1.82
CA VAL A 160 16.36 -2.92 -3.08
C VAL A 160 15.99 -1.47 -3.38
N HIS A 161 15.46 -0.74 -2.39
CA HIS A 161 15.01 0.64 -2.59
C HIS A 161 15.11 1.48 -1.29
N ASP A 162 15.28 2.79 -1.45
CA ASP A 162 15.45 3.78 -0.37
C ASP A 162 14.13 4.19 0.33
N ARG A 163 12.97 3.73 -0.15
CA ARG A 163 11.65 3.98 0.41
C ARG A 163 10.79 2.73 0.37
N MET A 164 10.03 2.49 1.39
CA MET A 164 9.18 1.31 1.59
C MET A 164 7.73 1.72 1.84
N PRO A 165 6.72 0.97 1.37
CA PRO A 165 5.35 1.10 1.87
C PRO A 165 5.31 1.01 3.40
N LEU A 166 4.49 1.83 4.04
CA LEU A 166 4.26 1.72 5.47
C LEU A 166 3.37 0.49 5.74
N VAL A 167 4.00 -0.64 6.02
CA VAL A 167 3.30 -1.90 6.29
C VAL A 167 2.81 -1.93 7.73
N ILE A 168 1.57 -2.38 7.93
CA ILE A 168 0.84 -2.39 9.19
C ILE A 168 0.67 -3.85 9.66
N LYS A 169 0.97 -4.14 10.93
CA LYS A 169 0.62 -5.43 11.54
C LYS A 169 -0.88 -5.47 11.84
N PRO A 170 -1.52 -6.66 11.88
CA PRO A 170 -2.93 -6.79 12.27
C PRO A 170 -3.25 -6.09 13.60
N SER A 171 -2.37 -6.22 14.60
CA SER A 171 -2.52 -5.57 15.91
C SER A 171 -2.44 -4.03 15.88
N GLU A 172 -1.90 -3.46 14.80
CA GLU A 172 -1.70 -2.00 14.62
C GLU A 172 -2.83 -1.36 13.80
N LEU A 173 -3.77 -2.15 13.24
CA LEU A 173 -4.87 -1.64 12.40
C LEU A 173 -5.65 -0.51 13.07
N ARG A 174 -6.04 -0.72 14.34
CA ARG A 174 -6.79 0.28 15.10
C ARG A 174 -5.99 1.56 15.29
N GLN A 175 -4.70 1.43 15.58
CA GLN A 175 -3.81 2.58 15.76
C GLN A 175 -3.70 3.37 14.45
N TRP A 176 -3.47 2.72 13.31
CA TRP A 176 -3.42 3.40 12.03
C TRP A 176 -4.74 4.09 11.68
N LEU A 177 -5.86 3.41 11.82
CA LEU A 177 -7.15 3.93 11.36
C LEU A 177 -7.71 5.05 12.26
N PHE A 178 -7.48 5.01 13.58
CA PHE A 178 -8.22 5.85 14.54
C PHE A 178 -7.38 6.64 15.53
N GLN A 179 -6.14 6.22 15.78
CA GLN A 179 -5.34 6.75 16.88
C GLN A 179 -4.12 7.51 16.38
N ASP A 180 -3.23 7.87 17.30
CA ASP A 180 -1.92 8.40 16.95
C ASP A 180 -1.05 7.28 16.35
N PHE A 181 -0.60 7.51 15.11
CA PHE A 181 0.23 6.57 14.35
C PHE A 181 1.73 6.91 14.36
N SER A 182 2.15 7.89 15.15
CA SER A 182 3.55 8.35 15.17
C SER A 182 4.54 7.22 15.45
N SER A 183 4.20 6.28 16.34
CA SER A 183 5.04 5.11 16.64
C SER A 183 5.09 4.08 15.50
N LEU A 184 4.19 4.16 14.51
CA LEU A 184 4.19 3.27 13.36
C LEU A 184 5.12 3.71 12.24
N VAL A 185 5.71 4.91 12.34
CA VAL A 185 6.56 5.49 11.28
C VAL A 185 7.87 4.73 11.12
N ASP A 186 8.48 4.33 12.23
CA ASP A 186 9.70 3.52 12.22
C ASP A 186 9.38 2.05 11.92
N ARG A 187 9.87 1.57 10.78
CA ARG A 187 9.74 0.18 10.31
C ARG A 187 11.10 -0.50 10.12
N SER A 188 12.15 0.02 10.73
CA SER A 188 13.51 -0.52 10.63
C SER A 188 13.58 -2.02 10.97
N GLN A 189 12.78 -2.50 11.91
CA GLN A 189 12.70 -3.89 12.37
C GLN A 189 11.52 -4.67 11.76
N PHE A 190 10.79 -4.11 10.79
CA PHE A 190 9.65 -4.79 10.18
C PHE A 190 10.12 -5.92 9.27
N GLN A 191 9.59 -7.11 9.47
CA GLN A 191 10.00 -8.30 8.72
C GLN A 191 9.13 -8.49 7.47
N LEU A 192 9.77 -8.49 6.32
CA LEU A 192 9.19 -8.83 5.04
C LEU A 192 9.87 -10.08 4.48
N THR A 193 9.09 -10.90 3.81
CA THR A 193 9.61 -11.94 2.91
C THR A 193 9.73 -11.34 1.53
N SER A 194 10.82 -11.61 0.83
CA SER A 194 11.06 -11.12 -0.53
C SER A 194 11.68 -12.19 -1.42
N ALA A 195 11.41 -12.09 -2.71
CA ALA A 195 12.20 -12.80 -3.71
C ALA A 195 12.31 -11.98 -5.00
N LYS A 196 13.40 -12.23 -5.72
CA LYS A 196 13.66 -11.66 -7.02
C LYS A 196 12.73 -12.28 -8.06
N LEU A 197 12.15 -11.47 -8.91
CA LEU A 197 11.35 -11.94 -10.03
C LEU A 197 12.24 -12.44 -11.17
N PRO A 198 11.76 -13.40 -11.99
CA PRO A 198 12.45 -13.79 -13.21
C PRO A 198 12.74 -12.58 -14.10
N GLN A 199 13.92 -12.58 -14.70
CA GLN A 199 14.27 -11.58 -15.70
C GLN A 199 13.43 -11.74 -16.97
N ARG A 200 13.16 -10.64 -17.64
CA ARG A 200 12.52 -10.66 -18.97
C ARG A 200 13.48 -11.34 -19.97
N GLN A 201 12.94 -12.22 -20.77
CA GLN A 201 13.66 -12.83 -21.87
C GLN A 201 13.77 -11.87 -23.07
#